data_5372e2ed855950b0940ac1acf80c25fc
#
_entry.id   5372e2ed855950b0940ac1acf80c25fc
#
_cell.length_a   1.000
_cell.length_b   1.000
_cell.length_c   1.000
_cell.angle_alpha   90.00
_cell.angle_beta   90.00
_cell.angle_gamma   90.00
#
_symmetry.space_group_name_H-M   'P 1'
#
loop_
_entity.id
_entity.type
_entity.pdbx_description
1 polymer ?
#
loop_
_entity_poly.entity_id
_entity_poly.type
_entity_poly.pdbx_seq_one_letter_code
_entity_poly.pdbx_strand_id
1 'polypeptide(L)'
;MIPFLNRAVNFSKRTALISNGKSFTYQDLIDQSDMVASNLLNSKKDLKEARVAFIVPPSFEYTAIQWGIWKAGGIAVPLCVLHPLPSLRYVLEDTQSETLIIHPDYWELLEPIFKELALDFIPLTNILKPFRKAILPDIDLSRRAMILYTSGTTSKPKGVVTTHANIE
;
A
#
# COMPACT_ATOMS: atom_id res chain seq x y z
N MET A 1 0.41 -0.41 -18.09
CA MET A 1 0.91 -1.25 -16.93
C MET A 1 2.28 -0.73 -16.51
N ILE A 2 2.60 -0.65 -15.21
CA ILE A 2 3.84 -0.07 -14.68
C ILE A 2 5.05 -0.91 -15.14
N PRO A 3 6.04 -0.33 -15.87
CA PRO A 3 7.07 -1.11 -16.56
C PRO A 3 7.96 -1.95 -15.64
N PHE A 4 8.40 -1.42 -14.48
CA PHE A 4 9.27 -2.21 -13.60
C PHE A 4 8.54 -3.41 -12.99
N LEU A 5 7.23 -3.31 -12.71
CA LEU A 5 6.41 -4.44 -12.28
C LEU A 5 6.29 -5.49 -13.40
N ASN A 6 6.21 -5.04 -14.66
CA ASN A 6 6.23 -5.95 -15.79
C ASN A 6 7.56 -6.66 -15.96
N ARG A 7 8.67 -5.94 -15.74
CA ARG A 7 10.01 -6.57 -15.79
C ARG A 7 10.15 -7.70 -14.77
N ALA A 8 9.47 -7.61 -13.62
CA ALA A 8 9.48 -8.65 -12.59
C ALA A 8 9.00 -10.01 -13.11
N VAL A 9 8.07 -10.04 -14.08
CA VAL A 9 7.57 -11.27 -14.71
C VAL A 9 8.71 -12.07 -15.37
N ASN A 10 9.69 -11.38 -15.98
CA ASN A 10 10.84 -12.02 -16.62
C ASN A 10 11.78 -12.71 -15.60
N PHE A 11 11.64 -12.39 -14.33
CA PHE A 11 12.44 -12.91 -13.22
C PHE A 11 11.60 -13.73 -12.24
N SER A 12 10.43 -14.18 -12.64
CA SER A 12 9.40 -14.81 -11.78
C SER A 12 9.94 -15.85 -10.81
N LYS A 13 10.91 -16.68 -11.24
CA LYS A 13 11.52 -17.75 -10.42
C LYS A 13 12.66 -17.28 -9.51
N ARG A 14 13.13 -16.04 -9.64
CA ARG A 14 14.21 -15.51 -8.78
C ARG A 14 13.64 -15.05 -7.45
N THR A 15 14.44 -15.12 -6.40
CA THR A 15 14.11 -14.51 -5.11
C THR A 15 13.96 -13.01 -5.26
N ALA A 16 12.78 -12.49 -4.90
CA ALA A 16 12.48 -11.07 -4.87
C ALA A 16 12.90 -10.44 -3.54
N LEU A 17 12.61 -11.13 -2.44
CA LEU A 17 12.96 -10.68 -1.09
C LEU A 17 13.05 -11.86 -0.10
N ILE A 18 13.71 -11.61 1.01
CA ILE A 18 13.77 -12.52 2.15
C ILE A 18 13.11 -11.81 3.34
N SER A 19 12.14 -12.45 3.96
CA SER A 19 11.41 -11.93 5.11
C SER A 19 11.25 -13.03 6.17
N ASN A 20 11.60 -12.73 7.41
CA ASN A 20 11.51 -13.67 8.53
C ASN A 20 12.17 -15.05 8.24
N GLY A 21 13.33 -15.02 7.57
CA GLY A 21 14.07 -16.23 7.20
C GLY A 21 13.48 -17.04 6.04
N LYS A 22 12.39 -16.58 5.42
CA LYS A 22 11.76 -17.20 4.24
C LYS A 22 12.10 -16.40 2.98
N SER A 23 12.43 -17.10 1.90
CA SER A 23 12.64 -16.53 0.58
C SER A 23 11.32 -16.51 -0.18
N PHE A 24 11.00 -15.38 -0.80
CA PHE A 24 9.85 -15.19 -1.67
C PHE A 24 10.33 -14.84 -3.07
N THR A 25 9.73 -15.46 -4.08
CA THR A 25 10.06 -15.20 -5.49
C THR A 25 9.31 -13.97 -6.01
N TYR A 26 9.71 -13.48 -7.18
CA TYR A 26 8.92 -12.47 -7.90
C TYR A 26 7.53 -12.98 -8.25
N GLN A 27 7.36 -14.29 -8.52
CA GLN A 27 6.04 -14.86 -8.78
C GLN A 27 5.14 -14.75 -7.55
N ASP A 28 5.65 -15.09 -6.35
CA ASP A 28 4.90 -14.95 -5.10
C ASP A 28 4.45 -13.50 -4.89
N LEU A 29 5.35 -12.55 -5.18
CA LEU A 29 5.06 -11.12 -5.03
C LEU A 29 4.03 -10.63 -6.06
N ILE A 30 4.12 -11.09 -7.30
CA ILE A 30 3.16 -10.78 -8.35
C ILE A 30 1.77 -11.31 -7.96
N ASP A 31 1.68 -12.57 -7.58
CA ASP A 31 0.41 -13.23 -7.24
C ASP A 31 -0.25 -12.57 -6.02
N GLN A 32 0.53 -12.32 -4.97
CA GLN A 32 0.01 -11.69 -3.76
C GLN A 32 -0.42 -10.23 -4.02
N SER A 33 0.35 -9.48 -4.82
CA SER A 33 -0.02 -8.10 -5.15
C SER A 33 -1.21 -8.01 -6.11
N ASP A 34 -1.40 -8.99 -7.00
CA ASP A 34 -2.62 -9.09 -7.83
C ASP A 34 -3.86 -9.36 -6.97
N MET A 35 -3.71 -10.17 -5.93
CA MET A 35 -4.77 -10.45 -4.96
C MET A 35 -5.14 -9.18 -4.16
N VAL A 36 -4.14 -8.47 -3.64
CA VAL A 36 -4.34 -7.19 -2.95
C VAL A 36 -5.05 -6.17 -3.87
N ALA A 37 -4.57 -6.03 -5.11
CA ALA A 37 -5.19 -5.12 -6.08
C ALA A 37 -6.65 -5.47 -6.36
N SER A 38 -6.95 -6.77 -6.52
CA SER A 38 -8.31 -7.25 -6.77
C SER A 38 -9.25 -6.97 -5.60
N ASN A 39 -8.77 -7.17 -4.37
CA ASN A 39 -9.52 -6.86 -3.16
C ASN A 39 -9.78 -5.35 -3.00
N LEU A 40 -8.78 -4.51 -3.27
CA LEU A 40 -8.92 -3.05 -3.21
C LEU A 40 -9.89 -2.52 -4.27
N LEU A 41 -9.85 -3.08 -5.46
CA LEU A 41 -10.76 -2.67 -6.54
C LEU A 41 -12.21 -3.00 -6.21
N ASN A 42 -12.48 -4.13 -5.55
CA ASN A 42 -13.84 -4.52 -5.11
C ASN A 42 -14.93 -4.18 -6.17
N SER A 43 -14.75 -4.64 -7.41
CA SER A 43 -15.60 -4.34 -8.58
C SER A 43 -15.42 -2.96 -9.22
N LYS A 44 -14.65 -2.06 -8.65
CA LYS A 44 -14.21 -0.82 -9.33
C LYS A 44 -13.24 -1.16 -10.47
N LYS A 45 -13.21 -0.33 -11.49
CA LYS A 45 -12.26 -0.51 -12.61
C LYS A 45 -10.88 0.07 -12.32
N ASP A 46 -10.79 1.07 -11.45
CA ASP A 46 -9.59 1.84 -11.12
C ASP A 46 -9.83 2.62 -9.83
N LEU A 47 -8.85 2.70 -8.94
CA LEU A 47 -8.91 3.53 -7.74
C LEU A 47 -8.73 5.03 -8.02
N LYS A 48 -8.28 5.41 -9.21
CA LYS A 48 -8.14 6.81 -9.64
C LYS A 48 -7.36 7.69 -8.66
N GLU A 49 -6.21 7.19 -8.24
CA GLU A 49 -5.35 7.85 -7.26
C GLU A 49 -5.97 8.01 -5.85
N ALA A 50 -6.96 7.19 -5.47
CA ALA A 50 -7.41 7.11 -4.08
C ALA A 50 -6.22 6.80 -3.17
N ARG A 51 -6.13 7.50 -2.03
CA ARG A 51 -5.03 7.33 -1.07
C ARG A 51 -5.35 6.13 -0.17
N VAL A 52 -4.51 5.11 -0.28
CA VAL A 52 -4.59 3.90 0.52
C VAL A 52 -3.42 3.90 1.51
N ALA A 53 -3.73 4.19 2.76
CA ALA A 53 -2.76 4.10 3.84
C ALA A 53 -2.61 2.64 4.29
N PHE A 54 -1.43 2.31 4.81
CA PHE A 54 -1.22 1.01 5.44
C PHE A 54 -0.18 1.09 6.56
N ILE A 55 -0.44 0.37 7.65
CA ILE A 55 0.46 0.21 8.78
C ILE A 55 0.77 -1.28 8.93
N VAL A 56 1.92 -1.65 8.37
CA VAL A 56 2.42 -3.03 8.30
C VAL A 56 3.93 -3.00 8.52
N PRO A 57 4.50 -3.86 9.38
CA PRO A 57 5.95 -3.96 9.53
C PRO A 57 6.64 -4.30 8.21
N PRO A 58 7.94 -3.93 8.05
CA PRO A 58 8.73 -4.34 6.89
C PRO A 58 8.71 -5.86 6.71
N SER A 59 8.05 -6.33 5.65
CA SER A 59 7.79 -7.74 5.40
C SER A 59 7.50 -8.00 3.92
N PHE A 60 7.26 -9.26 3.55
CA PHE A 60 6.73 -9.62 2.23
C PHE A 60 5.37 -8.96 1.98
N GLU A 61 4.49 -8.99 2.98
CA GLU A 61 3.15 -8.41 2.92
C GLU A 61 3.19 -6.90 2.70
N TYR A 62 4.13 -6.20 3.33
CA TYR A 62 4.36 -4.76 3.09
C TYR A 62 4.58 -4.47 1.61
N THR A 63 5.51 -5.21 0.98
CA THR A 63 5.82 -5.01 -0.44
C THR A 63 4.66 -5.42 -1.34
N ALA A 64 3.98 -6.51 -1.01
CA ALA A 64 2.81 -6.98 -1.77
C ALA A 64 1.64 -5.97 -1.72
N ILE A 65 1.41 -5.34 -0.56
CA ILE A 65 0.39 -4.29 -0.40
C ILE A 65 0.76 -3.07 -1.24
N GLN A 66 1.98 -2.60 -1.16
CA GLN A 66 2.44 -1.45 -1.93
C GLN A 66 2.27 -1.68 -3.44
N TRP A 67 2.70 -2.84 -3.96
CA TRP A 67 2.52 -3.19 -5.36
C TRP A 67 1.04 -3.35 -5.72
N GLY A 68 0.23 -3.93 -4.84
CA GLY A 68 -1.20 -4.09 -5.03
C GLY A 68 -1.94 -2.75 -5.15
N ILE A 69 -1.60 -1.78 -4.29
CA ILE A 69 -2.14 -0.42 -4.37
C ILE A 69 -1.81 0.22 -5.72
N TRP A 70 -0.55 0.13 -6.15
CA TRP A 70 -0.12 0.67 -7.44
C TRP A 70 -0.83 0.00 -8.62
N LYS A 71 -0.94 -1.33 -8.61
CA LYS A 71 -1.65 -2.09 -9.65
C LYS A 71 -3.14 -1.76 -9.71
N ALA A 72 -3.75 -1.40 -8.58
CA ALA A 72 -5.15 -0.97 -8.51
C ALA A 72 -5.35 0.50 -8.92
N GLY A 73 -4.26 1.26 -9.16
CA GLY A 73 -4.29 2.67 -9.52
C GLY A 73 -4.45 3.62 -8.34
N GLY A 74 -4.15 3.17 -7.12
CA GLY A 74 -4.13 3.97 -5.91
C GLY A 74 -2.77 4.61 -5.63
N ILE A 75 -2.74 5.52 -4.65
CA ILE A 75 -1.54 6.12 -4.08
C ILE A 75 -1.23 5.41 -2.77
N ALA A 76 -0.04 4.83 -2.66
CA ALA A 76 0.42 4.18 -1.43
C ALA A 76 0.84 5.22 -0.38
N VAL A 77 0.30 5.11 0.84
CA VAL A 77 0.66 5.95 1.98
C VAL A 77 1.14 5.06 3.12
N PRO A 78 2.43 4.65 3.13
CA PRO A 78 2.98 3.84 4.20
C PRO A 78 3.09 4.64 5.50
N LEU A 79 2.53 4.10 6.58
CA LEU A 79 2.62 4.67 7.91
C LEU A 79 3.81 4.05 8.67
N CYS A 80 4.54 4.89 9.40
CA CYS A 80 5.65 4.41 10.21
C CYS A 80 5.12 3.70 11.46
N VAL A 81 5.47 2.43 11.61
CA VAL A 81 5.04 1.57 12.74
C VAL A 81 5.54 2.02 14.11
N LEU A 82 6.53 2.90 14.16
CA LEU A 82 7.09 3.45 15.40
C LEU A 82 6.45 4.79 15.80
N HIS A 83 5.56 5.34 14.97
CA HIS A 83 4.95 6.62 15.27
C HIS A 83 3.77 6.47 16.26
N PRO A 84 3.63 7.42 17.21
CA PRO A 84 2.50 7.47 18.13
C PRO A 84 1.21 7.85 17.38
N LEU A 85 0.07 7.49 17.96
CA LEU A 85 -1.26 7.72 17.38
C LEU A 85 -1.50 9.14 16.85
N PRO A 86 -1.12 10.23 17.53
CA PRO A 86 -1.33 11.58 17.00
C PRO A 86 -0.61 11.83 15.66
N SER A 87 0.59 11.26 15.48
CA SER A 87 1.35 11.39 14.24
C SER A 87 0.72 10.55 13.11
N LEU A 88 0.25 9.35 13.41
CA LEU A 88 -0.47 8.51 12.45
C LEU A 88 -1.77 9.17 12.00
N ARG A 89 -2.53 9.71 12.95
CA ARG A 89 -3.75 10.49 12.69
C ARG A 89 -3.47 11.68 11.77
N TYR A 90 -2.46 12.46 12.08
CA TYR A 90 -2.07 13.61 11.25
C TYR A 90 -1.83 13.21 9.79
N VAL A 91 -1.09 12.12 9.55
CA VAL A 91 -0.83 11.63 8.19
C VAL A 91 -2.13 11.23 7.48
N LEU A 92 -3.02 10.52 8.17
CA LEU A 92 -4.30 10.08 7.60
C LEU A 92 -5.21 11.26 7.20
N GLU A 93 -5.27 12.28 8.06
CA GLU A 93 -6.05 13.50 7.81
C GLU A 93 -5.43 14.36 6.70
N ASP A 94 -4.10 14.60 6.74
CA ASP A 94 -3.39 15.43 5.77
C ASP A 94 -3.42 14.83 4.36
N THR A 95 -3.29 13.50 4.25
CA THR A 95 -3.41 12.81 2.97
C THR A 95 -4.86 12.62 2.52
N GLN A 96 -5.84 12.85 3.38
CA GLN A 96 -7.23 12.49 3.15
C GLN A 96 -7.35 11.03 2.67
N SER A 97 -6.67 10.12 3.38
CA SER A 97 -6.72 8.70 3.03
C SER A 97 -8.14 8.17 3.07
N GLU A 98 -8.48 7.31 2.12
CA GLU A 98 -9.83 6.72 1.98
C GLU A 98 -9.90 5.33 2.60
N THR A 99 -8.76 4.65 2.64
CA THR A 99 -8.64 3.28 3.15
C THR A 99 -7.39 3.17 4.03
N LEU A 100 -7.47 2.40 5.11
CA LEU A 100 -6.33 2.03 5.96
C LEU A 100 -6.25 0.52 6.13
N ILE A 101 -5.15 -0.08 5.62
CA ILE A 101 -4.83 -1.50 5.83
C ILE A 101 -4.01 -1.63 7.11
N ILE A 102 -4.46 -2.52 8.02
CA ILE A 102 -3.92 -2.60 9.37
C ILE A 102 -3.40 -4.00 9.67
N HIS A 103 -2.12 -4.08 10.05
CA HIS A 103 -1.56 -5.30 10.64
C HIS A 103 -2.18 -5.54 12.03
N PRO A 104 -2.46 -6.79 12.44
CA PRO A 104 -3.12 -7.09 13.72
C PRO A 104 -2.47 -6.42 14.94
N ASP A 105 -1.16 -6.32 14.98
CA ASP A 105 -0.40 -5.72 16.10
C ASP A 105 -0.71 -4.23 16.35
N TYR A 106 -1.29 -3.53 15.37
CA TYR A 106 -1.60 -2.09 15.47
C TYR A 106 -3.09 -1.80 15.60
N TRP A 107 -3.92 -2.85 15.71
CA TRP A 107 -5.35 -2.67 15.77
C TRP A 107 -5.79 -1.90 17.03
N GLU A 108 -5.30 -2.29 18.20
CA GLU A 108 -5.60 -1.62 19.48
C GLU A 108 -5.08 -0.18 19.50
N LEU A 109 -3.89 0.07 18.94
CA LEU A 109 -3.33 1.42 18.83
C LEU A 109 -4.24 2.38 18.05
N LEU A 110 -4.90 1.86 17.01
CA LEU A 110 -5.71 2.66 16.08
C LEU A 110 -7.21 2.69 16.43
N GLU A 111 -7.66 1.84 17.35
CA GLU A 111 -9.07 1.76 17.75
C GLU A 111 -9.69 3.13 18.10
N PRO A 112 -8.99 4.05 18.81
CA PRO A 112 -9.56 5.35 19.16
C PRO A 112 -9.99 6.19 17.95
N ILE A 113 -9.37 6.00 16.79
CA ILE A 113 -9.68 6.80 15.60
C ILE A 113 -10.71 6.16 14.66
N PHE A 114 -11.10 4.89 14.88
CA PHE A 114 -12.05 4.20 14.00
C PHE A 114 -13.42 4.88 13.90
N LYS A 115 -13.86 5.52 14.97
CA LYS A 115 -15.14 6.25 15.02
C LYS A 115 -15.03 7.70 14.57
N GLU A 116 -13.81 8.24 14.54
CA GLU A 116 -13.57 9.65 14.30
C GLU A 116 -13.24 9.94 12.83
N LEU A 117 -12.57 9.00 12.17
CA LEU A 117 -12.18 9.13 10.77
C LEU A 117 -13.11 8.31 9.87
N ALA A 118 -13.62 8.95 8.83
CA ALA A 118 -14.44 8.30 7.81
C ALA A 118 -13.55 7.53 6.81
N LEU A 119 -12.94 6.42 7.28
CA LEU A 119 -12.05 5.56 6.52
C LEU A 119 -12.61 4.13 6.43
N ASP A 120 -12.30 3.46 5.33
CA ASP A 120 -12.46 2.01 5.25
C ASP A 120 -11.29 1.32 5.96
N PHE A 121 -11.53 0.72 7.12
CA PHE A 121 -10.52 -0.02 7.89
C PHE A 121 -10.49 -1.48 7.45
N ILE A 122 -9.38 -1.91 6.86
CA ILE A 122 -9.22 -3.27 6.33
C ILE A 122 -8.15 -4.02 7.12
N PRO A 123 -8.50 -5.09 7.84
CA PRO A 123 -7.50 -5.97 8.45
C PRO A 123 -6.58 -6.57 7.38
N LEU A 124 -5.27 -6.65 7.67
CA LEU A 124 -4.27 -7.28 6.80
C LEU A 124 -4.72 -8.67 6.34
N THR A 125 -5.25 -9.48 7.26
CA THR A 125 -5.74 -10.82 6.95
C THR A 125 -6.86 -10.84 5.92
N ASN A 126 -7.66 -9.78 5.81
CA ASN A 126 -8.76 -9.70 4.85
C ASN A 126 -8.27 -9.29 3.46
N ILE A 127 -7.34 -8.34 3.39
CA ILE A 127 -6.80 -7.88 2.09
C ILE A 127 -5.96 -8.95 1.40
N LEU A 128 -5.43 -9.92 2.16
CA LEU A 128 -4.64 -11.04 1.66
C LEU A 128 -5.47 -12.30 1.33
N LYS A 129 -6.79 -12.29 1.59
CA LYS A 129 -7.66 -13.43 1.25
C LYS A 129 -7.85 -13.57 -0.26
N PRO A 130 -7.99 -14.80 -0.75
CA PRO A 130 -8.38 -15.01 -2.14
C PRO A 130 -9.68 -14.28 -2.48
N PHE A 131 -9.67 -13.57 -3.60
CA PHE A 131 -10.81 -12.86 -4.14
C PHE A 131 -10.91 -13.10 -5.64
N ARG A 132 -12.06 -12.77 -6.24
CA ARG A 132 -12.21 -12.87 -7.70
C ARG A 132 -11.18 -11.96 -8.37
N LYS A 133 -10.32 -12.53 -9.24
CA LYS A 133 -9.32 -11.77 -9.98
C LYS A 133 -9.96 -10.66 -10.79
N ALA A 134 -9.56 -9.41 -10.51
CA ALA A 134 -10.02 -8.24 -11.22
C ALA A 134 -9.20 -8.03 -12.51
N ILE A 135 -9.79 -7.33 -13.47
CA ILE A 135 -9.03 -6.75 -14.57
C ILE A 135 -8.37 -5.48 -14.02
N LEU A 136 -7.03 -5.49 -13.99
CA LEU A 136 -6.26 -4.37 -13.46
C LEU A 136 -6.24 -3.19 -14.45
N PRO A 137 -6.30 -1.94 -13.98
CA PRO A 137 -6.22 -0.76 -14.83
C PRO A 137 -4.86 -0.60 -15.50
N ASP A 138 -4.84 0.10 -16.61
CA ASP A 138 -3.59 0.58 -17.19
C ASP A 138 -3.18 1.89 -16.51
N ILE A 139 -1.96 1.93 -15.96
CA ILE A 139 -1.47 3.02 -15.14
C ILE A 139 -0.49 3.85 -15.94
N ASP A 140 -0.83 5.13 -16.14
CA ASP A 140 0.07 6.11 -16.71
C ASP A 140 1.20 6.46 -15.71
N LEU A 141 2.43 6.61 -16.21
CA LEU A 141 3.59 6.89 -15.39
C LEU A 141 3.56 8.28 -14.73
N SER A 142 2.79 9.21 -15.26
CA SER A 142 2.60 10.53 -14.65
C SER A 142 1.73 10.51 -13.40
N ARG A 143 0.96 9.41 -13.17
CA ARG A 143 0.12 9.28 -11.98
C ARG A 143 0.97 9.20 -10.71
N ARG A 144 0.43 9.76 -9.64
CA ARG A 144 1.02 9.69 -8.31
C ARG A 144 1.02 8.25 -7.82
N ALA A 145 2.15 7.81 -7.27
CA ALA A 145 2.34 6.43 -6.82
C ALA A 145 2.40 6.32 -5.29
N MET A 146 3.03 7.31 -4.64
CA MET A 146 3.30 7.21 -3.21
C MET A 146 3.38 8.58 -2.55
N ILE A 147 2.98 8.65 -1.29
CA ILE A 147 3.21 9.79 -0.40
C ILE A 147 4.01 9.29 0.80
N LEU A 148 5.26 9.78 0.93
CA LEU A 148 6.13 9.47 2.06
C LEU A 148 6.29 10.69 2.96
N TYR A 149 6.08 10.51 4.28
CA TYR A 149 6.30 11.54 5.26
C TYR A 149 7.74 11.56 5.74
N THR A 150 8.35 12.72 5.66
CA THR A 150 9.70 12.97 6.17
C THR A 150 9.64 13.92 7.36
N SER A 151 10.59 13.78 8.30
CA SER A 151 10.83 14.77 9.34
C SER A 151 11.33 16.05 8.68
N GLY A 152 10.43 16.99 8.40
CA GLY A 152 10.79 18.29 7.86
C GLY A 152 11.60 19.13 8.87
N THR A 153 12.31 20.14 8.38
CA THR A 153 12.97 21.18 9.22
C THR A 153 11.98 22.05 10.01
N THR A 154 10.68 21.87 9.78
CA THR A 154 9.56 22.52 10.46
C THR A 154 8.88 21.56 11.43
N SER A 155 8.11 22.08 12.40
CA SER A 155 7.48 21.32 13.48
C SER A 155 6.51 20.19 13.04
N LYS A 156 6.07 20.18 11.79
CA LYS A 156 5.18 19.15 11.25
C LYS A 156 5.86 18.36 10.12
N PRO A 157 5.71 17.01 10.09
CA PRO A 157 6.15 16.19 8.97
C PRO A 157 5.50 16.63 7.65
N LYS A 158 6.24 16.48 6.54
CA LYS A 158 5.76 16.83 5.20
C LYS A 158 5.62 15.57 4.33
N GLY A 159 4.50 15.46 3.63
CA GLY A 159 4.27 14.41 2.65
C GLY A 159 4.99 14.73 1.33
N VAL A 160 5.92 13.87 0.94
CA VAL A 160 6.60 13.93 -0.37
C VAL A 160 5.85 13.03 -1.33
N VAL A 161 5.32 13.62 -2.39
CA VAL A 161 4.59 12.91 -3.44
C VAL A 161 5.56 12.47 -4.53
N THR A 162 5.52 11.18 -4.88
CA THR A 162 6.26 10.61 -6.01
C THR A 162 5.30 10.04 -7.04
N THR A 163 5.63 10.17 -8.32
CA THR A 163 4.91 9.54 -9.43
C THR A 163 5.51 8.17 -9.76
N HIS A 164 4.83 7.37 -10.57
CA HIS A 164 5.38 6.13 -11.09
C HIS A 164 6.66 6.39 -11.92
N ALA A 165 6.71 7.50 -12.66
CA ALA A 165 7.91 7.91 -13.40
C ALA A 165 9.12 8.22 -12.51
N ASN A 166 8.91 8.65 -11.26
CA ASN A 166 10.00 8.89 -10.31
C ASN A 166 10.55 7.58 -9.69
N ILE A 167 9.78 6.49 -9.76
CA ILE A 167 10.13 5.18 -9.17
C ILE A 167 10.75 4.27 -10.23
N GLU A 168 10.43 4.47 -11.53
CA GLU A 168 10.93 3.70 -12.67
C GLU A 168 12.45 3.86 -12.86
#